data_04e0ce2d6d4bfcf6aef91df5d68aab5b
#
_entry.id   04e0ce2d6d4bfcf6aef91df5d68aab5b
#
_cell.length_a   1.000
_cell.length_b   1.000
_cell.length_c   1.000
_cell.angle_alpha   90.00
_cell.angle_beta   90.00
_cell.angle_gamma   90.00
#
_symmetry.space_group_name_H-M   'P 1'
#
loop_
_entity.id
_entity.type
_entity.pdbx_description
1 polymer ?
#
loop_
_entity_poly.entity_id
_entity_poly.type
_entity_poly.pdbx_seq_one_letter_code
_entity_poly.pdbx_strand_id
1 'polypeptide(L)'
;MSFWENTRKPVGLGGKLMVSLMNLGHSPVAWWGLRFLNVAPDAKVLDCGCGGGANIKRLLKKCPQGIVKGIDYSPVSVEKSQKVNADAIAKGRCTVLQGSVAKRIFAEGWFDAVTAFETVYFWPELPQCFQEVYRVLKPGGTFLICNESSGDTDKDEKWTKIIGGMTIYKDAELKSYLEQAGFRDVQIRKKKSWLCATARK
;
A
#
# COMPACT_ATOMS: atom_id res chain seq x y z
N MET A 1 9.14 -11.65 20.50
CA MET A 1 8.34 -11.23 19.33
C MET A 1 8.08 -12.47 18.50
N SER A 2 6.83 -12.83 18.26
CA SER A 2 6.53 -14.03 17.47
C SER A 2 6.93 -13.83 16.01
N PHE A 3 7.15 -14.93 15.27
CA PHE A 3 7.48 -14.86 13.85
C PHE A 3 6.44 -14.04 13.05
N TRP A 4 5.16 -14.18 13.41
CA TRP A 4 4.04 -13.48 12.75
C TRP A 4 3.96 -11.98 13.05
N GLU A 5 4.54 -11.48 14.13
CA GLU A 5 4.63 -10.04 14.41
C GLU A 5 5.55 -9.32 13.40
N ASN A 6 6.47 -10.03 12.75
CA ASN A 6 7.27 -9.50 11.65
C ASN A 6 6.46 -9.22 10.38
N THR A 7 5.22 -9.69 10.25
CA THR A 7 4.33 -9.27 9.14
C THR A 7 3.90 -7.82 9.29
N ARG A 8 3.69 -7.38 10.54
CA ARG A 8 3.34 -5.99 10.84
C ARG A 8 4.58 -5.09 10.87
N LYS A 9 5.59 -5.41 11.69
CA LYS A 9 6.81 -4.62 11.85
C LYS A 9 8.05 -5.49 11.77
N PRO A 10 8.60 -5.71 10.57
CA PRO A 10 9.80 -6.50 10.39
C PRO A 10 10.99 -5.94 11.17
N VAL A 11 11.67 -6.78 11.95
CA VAL A 11 12.89 -6.43 12.69
C VAL A 11 13.92 -7.55 12.61
N GLY A 12 15.20 -7.18 12.59
CA GLY A 12 16.33 -8.14 12.60
C GLY A 12 16.35 -9.09 11.39
N LEU A 13 17.03 -10.22 11.55
CA LEU A 13 17.19 -11.24 10.48
C LEU A 13 15.87 -11.91 10.12
N GLY A 14 15.03 -12.23 11.13
CA GLY A 14 13.69 -12.78 10.89
C GLY A 14 12.79 -11.85 10.11
N GLY A 15 12.87 -10.54 10.38
CA GLY A 15 12.17 -9.51 9.61
C GLY A 15 12.65 -9.43 8.16
N LYS A 16 13.96 -9.53 7.90
CA LYS A 16 14.50 -9.54 6.52
C LYS A 16 13.99 -10.72 5.70
N LEU A 17 13.91 -11.90 6.31
CA LEU A 17 13.34 -13.10 5.68
C LEU A 17 11.85 -12.91 5.43
N MET A 18 11.08 -12.44 6.43
CA MET A 18 9.64 -12.19 6.30
C MET A 18 9.33 -11.23 5.15
N VAL A 19 10.01 -10.08 5.06
CA VAL A 19 9.83 -9.12 3.97
C VAL A 19 10.10 -9.74 2.60
N SER A 20 11.07 -10.64 2.51
CA SER A 20 11.37 -11.34 1.24
C SER A 20 10.27 -12.33 0.86
N LEU A 21 9.73 -13.08 1.83
CA LEU A 21 8.61 -13.99 1.62
C LEU A 21 7.32 -13.24 1.26
N MET A 22 7.04 -12.12 1.92
CA MET A 22 5.91 -11.25 1.61
C MET A 22 5.97 -10.69 0.19
N ASN A 23 7.15 -10.24 -0.27
CA ASN A 23 7.34 -9.78 -1.64
C ASN A 23 6.95 -10.83 -2.69
N LEU A 24 7.17 -12.10 -2.39
CA LEU A 24 6.82 -13.21 -3.29
C LEU A 24 5.37 -13.64 -3.10
N GLY A 25 4.93 -13.84 -1.85
CA GLY A 25 3.62 -14.38 -1.51
C GLY A 25 2.47 -13.49 -1.98
N HIS A 26 2.57 -12.18 -1.80
CA HIS A 26 1.53 -11.22 -2.21
C HIS A 26 1.60 -10.80 -3.69
N SER A 27 2.51 -11.40 -4.48
CA SER A 27 2.62 -11.09 -5.92
C SER A 27 1.33 -11.31 -6.71
N PRO A 28 0.57 -12.41 -6.53
CA PRO A 28 -0.64 -12.64 -7.31
C PRO A 28 -1.73 -11.59 -7.06
N VAL A 29 -1.96 -11.22 -5.79
CA VAL A 29 -2.97 -10.20 -5.44
C VAL A 29 -2.54 -8.83 -5.94
N ALA A 30 -1.25 -8.49 -5.85
CA ALA A 30 -0.72 -7.22 -6.35
C ALA A 30 -0.88 -7.09 -7.89
N TRP A 31 -0.57 -8.14 -8.65
CA TRP A 31 -0.80 -8.15 -10.09
C TRP A 31 -2.27 -8.03 -10.45
N TRP A 32 -3.15 -8.69 -9.70
CA TRP A 32 -4.59 -8.57 -9.91
C TRP A 32 -5.06 -7.14 -9.63
N GLY A 33 -4.68 -6.54 -8.50
CA GLY A 33 -5.05 -5.17 -8.13
C GLY A 33 -4.53 -4.12 -9.12
N LEU A 34 -3.28 -4.26 -9.58
CA LEU A 34 -2.67 -3.33 -10.55
C LEU A 34 -3.38 -3.28 -11.91
N ARG A 35 -4.24 -4.24 -12.24
CA ARG A 35 -5.08 -4.20 -13.46
C ARG A 35 -6.13 -3.09 -13.38
N PHE A 36 -6.49 -2.65 -12.18
CA PHE A 36 -7.48 -1.61 -11.92
C PHE A 36 -6.86 -0.21 -11.72
N LEU A 37 -5.53 -0.14 -11.73
CA LEU A 37 -4.81 1.13 -11.68
C LEU A 37 -4.46 1.58 -13.10
N ASN A 38 -5.13 2.62 -13.56
CA ASN A 38 -4.79 3.28 -14.82
C ASN A 38 -4.02 4.58 -14.51
N VAL A 39 -2.77 4.67 -14.98
CA VAL A 39 -1.89 5.83 -14.78
C VAL A 39 -1.18 6.17 -16.09
N ALA A 40 -0.90 7.45 -16.29
CA ALA A 40 -0.12 7.91 -17.42
C ALA A 40 1.35 7.42 -17.34
N PRO A 41 2.05 7.30 -18.47
CA PRO A 41 3.46 6.86 -18.49
C PRO A 41 4.41 7.72 -17.66
N ASP A 42 4.10 8.99 -17.45
CA ASP A 42 4.86 9.98 -16.67
C ASP A 42 4.31 10.24 -15.27
N ALA A 43 3.35 9.42 -14.81
CA ALA A 43 2.67 9.60 -13.54
C ALA A 43 3.61 9.59 -12.33
N LYS A 44 3.25 10.39 -11.32
CA LYS A 44 3.86 10.39 -9.99
C LYS A 44 3.02 9.53 -9.05
N VAL A 45 3.59 8.45 -8.58
CA VAL A 45 2.87 7.44 -7.76
C VAL A 45 3.50 7.33 -6.38
N LEU A 46 2.66 7.20 -5.35
CA LEU A 46 3.07 6.88 -3.98
C LEU A 46 2.61 5.47 -3.62
N ASP A 47 3.52 4.65 -3.08
CA ASP A 47 3.21 3.34 -2.50
C ASP A 47 3.30 3.42 -0.97
N CYS A 48 2.16 3.37 -0.29
CA CYS A 48 2.05 3.48 1.16
C CYS A 48 2.15 2.11 1.82
N GLY A 49 3.13 1.92 2.71
CA GLY A 49 3.49 0.62 3.26
C GLY A 49 4.18 -0.24 2.21
N CYS A 50 5.20 0.32 1.55
CA CYS A 50 5.83 -0.29 0.37
C CYS A 50 6.59 -1.61 0.66
N GLY A 51 6.74 -1.99 1.93
CA GLY A 51 7.39 -3.21 2.34
C GLY A 51 8.78 -3.37 1.71
N GLY A 52 9.05 -4.54 1.13
CA GLY A 52 10.30 -4.83 0.43
C GLY A 52 10.44 -4.26 -0.98
N GLY A 53 9.53 -3.39 -1.43
CA GLY A 53 9.64 -2.62 -2.67
C GLY A 53 9.28 -3.34 -3.96
N ALA A 54 8.69 -4.54 -3.88
CA ALA A 54 8.28 -5.28 -5.07
C ALA A 54 7.19 -4.55 -5.87
N ASN A 55 6.26 -3.88 -5.19
CA ASN A 55 5.20 -3.12 -5.85
C ASN A 55 5.72 -1.81 -6.45
N ILE A 56 6.69 -1.14 -5.81
CA ILE A 56 7.41 -0.01 -6.41
C ILE A 56 7.98 -0.41 -7.77
N LYS A 57 8.66 -1.56 -7.86
CA LYS A 57 9.22 -2.05 -9.13
C LYS A 57 8.15 -2.30 -10.20
N ARG A 58 6.95 -2.77 -9.80
CA ARG A 58 5.80 -2.95 -10.71
C ARG A 58 5.23 -1.62 -11.17
N LEU A 59 5.09 -0.66 -10.26
CA LEU A 59 4.60 0.70 -10.55
C LEU A 59 5.55 1.44 -11.50
N LEU A 60 6.88 1.34 -11.29
CA LEU A 60 7.89 1.91 -12.20
C LEU A 60 7.80 1.38 -13.63
N LYS A 61 7.31 0.13 -13.81
CA LYS A 61 7.03 -0.43 -15.14
C LYS A 61 5.74 0.13 -15.73
N LYS A 62 4.73 0.43 -14.88
CA LYS A 62 3.47 1.05 -15.34
C LYS A 62 3.65 2.50 -15.75
N CYS A 63 4.54 3.25 -15.10
CA CYS A 63 4.86 4.62 -15.43
C CYS A 63 6.35 4.75 -15.82
N PRO A 64 6.74 4.31 -17.03
CA PRO A 64 8.14 4.20 -17.44
C PRO A 64 8.89 5.54 -17.51
N GLN A 65 8.19 6.66 -17.63
CA GLN A 65 8.71 8.03 -17.60
C GLN A 65 8.41 8.75 -16.28
N GLY A 66 7.65 8.12 -15.39
CA GLY A 66 7.18 8.68 -14.13
C GLY A 66 8.14 8.48 -12.96
N ILE A 67 7.66 8.88 -11.79
CA ILE A 67 8.36 8.80 -10.51
C ILE A 67 7.51 7.98 -9.54
N VAL A 68 8.13 7.05 -8.82
CA VAL A 68 7.48 6.31 -7.74
C VAL A 68 8.16 6.63 -6.41
N LYS A 69 7.39 7.08 -5.44
CA LYS A 69 7.84 7.20 -4.05
C LYS A 69 7.23 6.10 -3.21
N GLY A 70 7.99 5.57 -2.26
CA GLY A 70 7.53 4.60 -1.28
C GLY A 70 7.72 5.12 0.14
N ILE A 71 6.78 4.80 1.03
CA ILE A 71 6.96 4.97 2.47
C ILE A 71 6.68 3.66 3.19
N ASP A 72 7.46 3.39 4.22
CA ASP A 72 7.22 2.30 5.17
C ASP A 72 7.73 2.72 6.56
N TYR A 73 7.03 2.31 7.61
CA TYR A 73 7.45 2.67 8.96
C TYR A 73 8.57 1.77 9.49
N SER A 74 8.80 0.59 8.89
CA SER A 74 9.86 -0.33 9.24
C SER A 74 11.16 0.02 8.53
N PRO A 75 12.25 0.30 9.27
CA PRO A 75 13.55 0.56 8.65
C PRO A 75 14.09 -0.64 7.86
N VAL A 76 13.74 -1.88 8.28
CA VAL A 76 14.12 -3.11 7.56
C VAL A 76 13.44 -3.19 6.20
N SER A 77 12.15 -2.83 6.12
CA SER A 77 11.40 -2.74 4.87
C SER A 77 12.00 -1.69 3.94
N VAL A 78 12.28 -0.50 4.49
CA VAL A 78 12.89 0.60 3.74
C VAL A 78 14.24 0.20 3.15
N GLU A 79 15.14 -0.36 3.96
CA GLU A 79 16.46 -0.84 3.50
C GLU A 79 16.32 -1.86 2.36
N LYS A 80 15.41 -2.83 2.52
CA LYS A 80 15.14 -3.85 1.48
C LYS A 80 14.58 -3.22 0.22
N SER A 81 13.62 -2.31 0.37
CA SER A 81 12.98 -1.62 -0.76
C SER A 81 13.98 -0.77 -1.55
N GLN A 82 14.86 -0.07 -0.86
CA GLN A 82 15.94 0.70 -1.49
C GLN A 82 16.89 -0.20 -2.29
N LYS A 83 17.29 -1.36 -1.74
CA LYS A 83 18.13 -2.33 -2.45
C LYS A 83 17.44 -2.90 -3.70
N VAL A 84 16.16 -3.25 -3.60
CA VAL A 84 15.39 -3.82 -4.72
C VAL A 84 15.19 -2.82 -5.85
N ASN A 85 15.16 -1.51 -5.53
CA ASN A 85 14.91 -0.44 -6.50
C ASN A 85 16.14 0.46 -6.73
N ALA A 86 17.36 -0.01 -6.41
CA ALA A 86 18.59 0.78 -6.45
C ALA A 86 18.82 1.46 -7.81
N ASP A 87 18.62 0.75 -8.91
CA ASP A 87 18.80 1.32 -10.26
C ASP A 87 17.83 2.47 -10.55
N ALA A 88 16.58 2.34 -10.09
CA ALA A 88 15.59 3.41 -10.27
C ALA A 88 15.88 4.61 -9.37
N ILE A 89 16.42 4.37 -8.17
CA ILE A 89 16.88 5.42 -7.26
C ILE A 89 18.07 6.18 -7.87
N ALA A 90 19.06 5.48 -8.39
CA ALA A 90 20.22 6.08 -9.06
C ALA A 90 19.82 6.95 -10.26
N LYS A 91 18.75 6.57 -10.96
CA LYS A 91 18.17 7.32 -12.09
C LYS A 91 17.22 8.45 -11.68
N GLY A 92 17.07 8.73 -10.37
CA GLY A 92 16.14 9.75 -9.86
C GLY A 92 14.66 9.44 -10.03
N ARG A 93 14.29 8.19 -10.39
CA ARG A 93 12.91 7.76 -10.63
C ARG A 93 12.22 7.12 -9.43
N CYS A 94 12.98 6.85 -8.38
CA CYS A 94 12.46 6.24 -7.16
C CYS A 94 13.03 6.92 -5.92
N THR A 95 12.18 7.05 -4.89
CA THR A 95 12.61 7.46 -3.55
C THR A 95 11.87 6.60 -2.54
N VAL A 96 12.57 6.04 -1.56
CA VAL A 96 11.96 5.27 -0.48
C VAL A 96 12.36 5.90 0.85
N LEU A 97 11.36 6.27 1.65
CA LEU A 97 11.54 6.96 2.92
C LEU A 97 10.96 6.14 4.08
N GLN A 98 11.58 6.24 5.24
CA GLN A 98 10.96 5.77 6.46
C GLN A 98 9.91 6.79 6.91
N GLY A 99 8.67 6.32 7.11
CA GLY A 99 7.59 7.18 7.55
C GLY A 99 6.27 6.45 7.71
N SER A 100 5.31 7.13 8.32
CA SER A 100 3.93 6.65 8.49
C SER A 100 3.00 7.46 7.59
N VAL A 101 1.99 6.78 7.03
CA VAL A 101 0.93 7.42 6.25
C VAL A 101 0.12 8.44 7.07
N ALA A 102 0.08 8.28 8.40
CA ALA A 102 -0.57 9.24 9.30
C ALA A 102 0.18 10.57 9.44
N LYS A 103 1.38 10.71 8.85
CA LYS A 103 2.20 11.92 8.96
C LYS A 103 2.26 12.68 7.64
N ARG A 104 2.24 14.01 7.72
CA ARG A 104 2.36 14.92 6.57
C ARG A 104 3.80 14.94 6.05
N ILE A 105 4.18 13.97 5.21
CA ILE A 105 5.52 13.84 4.64
C ILE A 105 5.62 14.49 3.27
N PHE A 106 4.53 14.49 2.50
CA PHE A 106 4.51 14.96 1.12
C PHE A 106 3.67 16.22 0.95
N ALA A 107 3.97 16.98 -0.09
CA ALA A 107 3.18 18.14 -0.48
C ALA A 107 1.76 17.73 -0.91
N GLU A 108 0.82 18.65 -0.74
CA GLU A 108 -0.55 18.51 -1.22
C GLU A 108 -0.59 18.45 -2.75
N GLY A 109 -1.50 17.64 -3.29
CA GLY A 109 -1.75 17.58 -4.73
C GLY A 109 -0.54 17.15 -5.57
N TRP A 110 0.36 16.31 -5.03
CA TRP A 110 1.60 15.97 -5.74
C TRP A 110 1.51 14.68 -6.57
N PHE A 111 0.66 13.72 -6.15
CA PHE A 111 0.60 12.39 -6.77
C PHE A 111 -0.61 12.23 -7.70
N ASP A 112 -0.38 11.57 -8.83
CA ASP A 112 -1.43 11.14 -9.75
C ASP A 112 -2.14 9.89 -9.24
N ALA A 113 -1.42 9.05 -8.50
CA ALA A 113 -1.98 7.88 -7.83
C ALA A 113 -1.29 7.58 -6.50
N VAL A 114 -2.05 7.00 -5.57
CA VAL A 114 -1.54 6.39 -4.33
C VAL A 114 -1.98 4.93 -4.30
N THR A 115 -1.10 4.05 -3.85
CA THR A 115 -1.37 2.62 -3.69
C THR A 115 -1.12 2.15 -2.26
N ALA A 116 -1.89 1.16 -1.82
CA ALA A 116 -1.72 0.46 -0.55
C ALA A 116 -1.98 -1.03 -0.77
N PHE A 117 -0.93 -1.85 -0.71
CA PHE A 117 -1.01 -3.30 -0.89
C PHE A 117 -0.73 -4.00 0.42
N GLU A 118 -1.69 -4.75 0.96
CA GLU A 118 -1.55 -5.54 2.20
C GLU A 118 -1.13 -4.72 3.44
N THR A 119 -1.48 -3.43 3.50
CA THR A 119 -0.96 -2.54 4.53
C THR A 119 -2.03 -1.79 5.32
N VAL A 120 -3.21 -1.54 4.73
CA VAL A 120 -4.32 -0.80 5.36
C VAL A 120 -4.76 -1.43 6.68
N TYR A 121 -4.60 -2.73 6.85
CA TYR A 121 -4.84 -3.49 8.07
C TYR A 121 -4.16 -2.91 9.33
N PHE A 122 -3.04 -2.21 9.12
CA PHE A 122 -2.14 -1.74 10.18
C PHE A 122 -2.08 -0.22 10.30
N TRP A 123 -2.90 0.50 9.51
CA TRP A 123 -2.89 1.95 9.55
C TRP A 123 -3.56 2.44 10.84
N PRO A 124 -2.90 3.32 11.62
CA PRO A 124 -3.52 3.93 12.77
C PRO A 124 -4.57 4.94 12.31
N GLU A 125 -5.62 5.12 13.10
CA GLU A 125 -6.64 6.18 12.82
C GLU A 125 -6.99 6.24 11.33
N LEU A 126 -7.57 5.17 10.80
CA LEU A 126 -7.79 4.98 9.36
C LEU A 126 -8.44 6.18 8.66
N PRO A 127 -9.46 6.88 9.24
CA PRO A 127 -10.03 8.06 8.64
C PRO A 127 -9.01 9.17 8.39
N GLN A 128 -8.11 9.42 9.35
CA GLN A 128 -7.05 10.43 9.22
C GLN A 128 -6.02 10.03 8.16
N CYS A 129 -5.66 8.76 8.10
CA CYS A 129 -4.78 8.25 7.05
C CYS A 129 -5.39 8.44 5.65
N PHE A 130 -6.69 8.17 5.49
CA PHE A 130 -7.38 8.38 4.21
C PHE A 130 -7.48 9.87 3.83
N GLN A 131 -7.69 10.76 4.82
CA GLN A 131 -7.65 12.20 4.59
C GLN A 131 -6.25 12.65 4.12
N GLU A 132 -5.17 12.09 4.69
CA GLU A 132 -3.81 12.40 4.23
C GLU A 132 -3.55 11.88 2.82
N VAL A 133 -4.00 10.67 2.47
CA VAL A 133 -3.95 10.16 1.09
C VAL A 133 -4.73 11.06 0.14
N TYR A 134 -5.94 11.48 0.54
CA TYR A 134 -6.74 12.42 -0.23
C TYR A 134 -5.99 13.74 -0.46
N ARG A 135 -5.39 14.29 0.58
CA ARG A 135 -4.64 15.55 0.51
C ARG A 135 -3.50 15.49 -0.50
N VAL A 136 -2.68 14.44 -0.47
CA VAL A 136 -1.50 14.33 -1.34
C VAL A 136 -1.81 13.99 -2.79
N LEU A 137 -3.02 13.48 -3.07
CA LEU A 137 -3.49 13.25 -4.43
C LEU A 137 -3.82 14.55 -5.15
N LYS A 138 -3.52 14.64 -6.43
CA LYS A 138 -4.03 15.65 -7.34
C LYS A 138 -5.55 15.53 -7.50
N PRO A 139 -6.27 16.62 -7.87
CA PRO A 139 -7.65 16.49 -8.34
C PRO A 139 -7.74 15.46 -9.48
N GLY A 140 -8.71 14.54 -9.39
CA GLY A 140 -8.85 13.41 -10.32
C GLY A 140 -7.86 12.26 -10.12
N GLY A 141 -6.95 12.36 -9.15
CA GLY A 141 -6.01 11.29 -8.78
C GLY A 141 -6.71 10.05 -8.23
N THR A 142 -6.05 8.91 -8.32
CA THR A 142 -6.61 7.60 -7.92
C THR A 142 -5.96 7.07 -6.66
N PHE A 143 -6.75 6.63 -5.69
CA PHE A 143 -6.30 5.78 -4.59
C PHE A 143 -6.68 4.33 -4.89
N LEU A 144 -5.72 3.42 -4.78
CA LEU A 144 -5.92 1.96 -4.91
C LEU A 144 -5.51 1.26 -3.64
N ILE A 145 -6.42 0.48 -3.05
CA ILE A 145 -6.18 -0.45 -1.94
C ILE A 145 -6.34 -1.86 -2.48
N CYS A 146 -5.42 -2.76 -2.16
CA CYS A 146 -5.50 -4.15 -2.56
C CYS A 146 -5.08 -5.08 -1.42
N ASN A 147 -5.98 -5.95 -1.01
CA ASN A 147 -5.88 -6.79 0.17
C ASN A 147 -6.22 -8.26 -0.14
N GLU A 148 -5.53 -9.22 0.48
CA GLU A 148 -5.85 -10.66 0.41
C GLU A 148 -7.06 -11.03 1.28
N SER A 149 -7.35 -10.22 2.30
CA SER A 149 -8.46 -10.43 3.23
C SER A 149 -9.53 -9.36 3.02
N SER A 150 -10.78 -9.79 2.84
CA SER A 150 -11.94 -8.93 2.55
C SER A 150 -12.89 -8.75 3.75
N GLY A 151 -12.63 -9.42 4.87
CA GLY A 151 -13.50 -9.40 6.04
C GLY A 151 -14.73 -10.35 5.95
N ASP A 152 -14.80 -11.17 4.92
CA ASP A 152 -15.98 -12.03 4.66
C ASP A 152 -15.72 -13.51 4.92
N THR A 153 -14.55 -13.89 5.39
CA THR A 153 -14.17 -15.29 5.56
C THR A 153 -13.76 -15.62 7.00
N ASP A 154 -14.04 -16.85 7.46
CA ASP A 154 -13.59 -17.34 8.77
C ASP A 154 -12.05 -17.28 8.93
N LYS A 155 -11.33 -17.29 7.81
CA LYS A 155 -9.87 -17.14 7.81
C LYS A 155 -9.44 -15.75 8.25
N ASP A 156 -10.24 -14.73 8.01
CA ASP A 156 -9.95 -13.34 8.38
C ASP A 156 -9.92 -13.18 9.90
N GLU A 157 -10.87 -13.80 10.62
CA GLU A 157 -10.86 -13.82 12.09
C GLU A 157 -9.61 -14.50 12.67
N LYS A 158 -9.14 -15.55 12.00
CA LYS A 158 -7.91 -16.25 12.42
C LYS A 158 -6.70 -15.33 12.34
N TRP A 159 -6.58 -14.54 11.27
CA TRP A 159 -5.45 -13.63 11.09
C TRP A 159 -5.46 -12.49 12.11
N THR A 160 -6.62 -11.91 12.42
CA THR A 160 -6.73 -10.84 13.44
C THR A 160 -6.37 -11.34 14.84
N LYS A 161 -6.58 -12.63 15.13
CA LYS A 161 -6.17 -13.26 16.40
C LYS A 161 -4.65 -13.55 16.47
N ILE A 162 -4.02 -13.86 15.33
CA ILE A 162 -2.60 -14.24 15.25
C ILE A 162 -1.69 -13.01 15.16
N ILE A 163 -2.11 -11.98 14.39
CA ILE A 163 -1.32 -10.77 14.14
C ILE A 163 -1.88 -9.63 14.97
N GLY A 164 -1.18 -9.28 16.04
CA GLY A 164 -1.60 -8.19 16.93
C GLY A 164 -1.73 -6.85 16.20
N GLY A 165 -2.86 -6.16 16.42
CA GLY A 165 -3.15 -4.86 15.84
C GLY A 165 -3.48 -4.90 14.35
N MET A 166 -3.84 -6.05 13.80
CA MET A 166 -4.42 -6.18 12.46
C MET A 166 -5.93 -5.94 12.53
N THR A 167 -6.43 -5.04 11.69
CA THR A 167 -7.87 -4.82 11.51
C THR A 167 -8.23 -5.09 10.05
N ILE A 168 -9.14 -6.03 9.81
CA ILE A 168 -9.64 -6.35 8.46
C ILE A 168 -10.99 -5.65 8.31
N TYR A 169 -11.06 -4.74 7.35
CA TYR A 169 -12.26 -3.94 7.08
C TYR A 169 -13.11 -4.63 6.02
N LYS A 170 -14.42 -4.72 6.26
CA LYS A 170 -15.39 -5.14 5.24
C LYS A 170 -15.53 -4.07 4.15
N ASP A 171 -16.00 -4.48 2.99
CA ASP A 171 -16.19 -3.60 1.84
C ASP A 171 -17.04 -2.36 2.16
N ALA A 172 -18.16 -2.53 2.87
CA ALA A 172 -19.03 -1.41 3.24
C ALA A 172 -18.34 -0.40 4.18
N GLU A 173 -17.55 -0.89 5.14
CA GLU A 173 -16.79 -0.05 6.06
C GLU A 173 -15.69 0.71 5.31
N LEU A 174 -14.92 0.01 4.47
CA LEU A 174 -13.86 0.61 3.69
C LEU A 174 -14.39 1.69 2.74
N LYS A 175 -15.53 1.41 2.09
CA LYS A 175 -16.22 2.37 1.24
C LYS A 175 -16.66 3.61 2.04
N SER A 176 -17.29 3.39 3.18
CA SER A 176 -17.75 4.48 4.06
C SER A 176 -16.59 5.39 4.50
N TYR A 177 -15.46 4.81 4.94
CA TYR A 177 -14.28 5.60 5.33
C TYR A 177 -13.66 6.39 4.16
N LEU A 178 -13.64 5.81 2.96
CA LEU A 178 -13.16 6.52 1.76
C LEU A 178 -14.06 7.70 1.42
N GLU A 179 -15.39 7.51 1.43
CA GLU A 179 -16.36 8.58 1.15
C GLU A 179 -16.30 9.70 2.21
N GLN A 180 -16.16 9.34 3.49
CA GLN A 180 -15.96 10.31 4.57
C GLN A 180 -14.67 11.13 4.43
N ALA A 181 -13.63 10.56 3.87
CA ALA A 181 -12.38 11.26 3.57
C ALA A 181 -12.46 12.17 2.33
N GLY A 182 -13.60 12.18 1.62
CA GLY A 182 -13.88 13.03 0.44
C GLY A 182 -13.70 12.32 -0.90
N PHE A 183 -13.32 11.05 -0.91
CA PHE A 183 -13.20 10.29 -2.16
C PHE A 183 -14.55 10.05 -2.82
N ARG A 184 -14.55 10.01 -4.15
CA ARG A 184 -15.71 9.72 -5.01
C ARG A 184 -15.44 8.49 -5.87
N ASP A 185 -16.45 8.02 -6.57
CA ASP A 185 -16.35 6.89 -7.50
C ASP A 185 -15.70 5.65 -6.86
N VAL A 186 -16.05 5.38 -5.59
CA VAL A 186 -15.52 4.25 -4.84
C VAL A 186 -16.04 2.95 -5.45
N GLN A 187 -15.14 2.17 -6.02
CA GLN A 187 -15.46 0.87 -6.61
C GLN A 187 -14.71 -0.23 -5.87
N ILE A 188 -15.42 -1.23 -5.40
CA ILE A 188 -14.84 -2.40 -4.75
C ILE A 188 -15.04 -3.62 -5.64
N ARG A 189 -13.96 -4.37 -5.82
CA ARG A 189 -13.93 -5.61 -6.59
C ARG A 189 -13.39 -6.72 -5.70
N LYS A 190 -14.00 -7.90 -5.81
CA LYS A 190 -13.59 -9.10 -5.06
C LYS A 190 -13.18 -10.21 -6.00
N LYS A 191 -12.24 -11.03 -5.55
CA LYS A 191 -11.84 -12.28 -6.19
C LYS A 191 -11.53 -13.31 -5.09
N LYS A 192 -12.46 -14.21 -4.78
CA LYS A 192 -12.39 -15.08 -3.59
C LYS A 192 -12.29 -14.21 -2.33
N SER A 193 -11.23 -14.38 -1.52
CA SER A 193 -10.95 -13.56 -0.34
C SER A 193 -10.26 -12.20 -0.67
N TRP A 194 -9.85 -11.96 -1.91
CA TRP A 194 -9.16 -10.75 -2.29
C TRP A 194 -10.13 -9.58 -2.47
N LEU A 195 -9.71 -8.42 -2.03
CA LEU A 195 -10.42 -7.16 -2.19
C LEU A 195 -9.52 -6.14 -2.90
N CYS A 196 -10.07 -5.43 -3.88
CA CYS A 196 -9.43 -4.26 -4.46
C CYS A 196 -10.42 -3.10 -4.48
N ALA A 197 -10.12 -2.03 -3.76
CA ALA A 197 -10.87 -0.78 -3.80
C ALA A 197 -10.12 0.25 -4.64
N THR A 198 -10.84 0.97 -5.50
CA THR A 198 -10.34 2.16 -6.19
C THR A 198 -11.27 3.33 -5.90
N ALA A 199 -10.70 4.52 -5.65
CA ALA A 199 -11.44 5.73 -5.36
C ALA A 199 -10.77 6.94 -6.02
N ARG A 200 -11.54 7.99 -6.34
CA ARG A 200 -11.08 9.23 -6.98
C ARG A 200 -11.11 10.41 -6.02
N LYS A 201 -10.11 11.27 -6.11
CA LYS A 201 -10.16 12.61 -5.50
C LYS A 201 -10.97 13.56 -6.33
#